data_125d2b33ed4dd8bd1d709d7b60958383
#
_entry.id   125d2b33ed4dd8bd1d709d7b60958383
#
_cell.length_a   1.000
_cell.length_b   1.000
_cell.length_c   1.000
_cell.angle_alpha   90.00
_cell.angle_beta   90.00
_cell.angle_gamma   90.00
#
_symmetry.space_group_name_H-M   'P 1'
#
loop_
_entity.id
_entity.type
_entity.pdbx_description
1 polymer ?
#
loop_
_entity_poly.entity_id
_entity_poly.type
_entity_poly.pdbx_seq_one_letter_code
_entity_poly.pdbx_strand_id
1 'polypeptide(L)' 'MTRVARVTEIIAGSPVSFDDAINAGFERACKTLRGITGIRVLEQRIKVADNKMAEYRVRMEIIFVLEN' A
#
# COMPACT_ATOMS: atom_id res chain seq x y z
N MET A 1 -12.56 19.07 17.72
CA MET A 1 -11.70 19.56 16.65
C MET A 1 -11.99 18.82 15.34
N THR A 2 -12.14 19.57 14.27
CA THR A 2 -12.43 18.99 12.96
C THR A 2 -11.14 18.57 12.26
N ARG A 3 -11.18 17.43 11.60
CA ARG A 3 -10.01 16.87 10.96
C ARG A 3 -10.38 16.37 9.57
N VAL A 4 -9.51 16.61 8.59
CA VAL A 4 -9.72 16.16 7.22
C VAL A 4 -8.60 15.21 6.83
N ALA A 5 -8.97 14.07 6.27
CA ALA A 5 -8.02 13.08 5.80
C ALA A 5 -8.18 12.89 4.28
N ARG A 6 -7.10 12.47 3.66
CA ARG A 6 -7.11 12.07 2.25
C ARG A 6 -6.67 10.64 2.13
N VAL A 7 -7.00 10.06 1.01
CA VAL A 7 -6.66 8.67 0.68
C VAL A 7 -5.97 8.66 -0.67
N THR A 8 -4.85 7.94 -0.74
CA THR A 8 -4.17 7.67 -2.00
C THR A 8 -4.13 6.17 -2.20
N GLU A 9 -4.58 5.71 -3.35
CA GLU A 9 -4.54 4.28 -3.66
C GLU A 9 -3.26 3.95 -4.40
N ILE A 10 -2.59 2.89 -3.96
CA ILE A 10 -1.35 2.41 -4.58
C ILE A 10 -1.40 0.90 -4.76
N ILE A 11 -0.56 0.42 -5.67
CA ILE A 11 -0.36 -1.01 -5.88
C ILE A 11 1.12 -1.30 -5.64
N ALA A 12 1.40 -2.30 -4.79
CA ALA A 12 2.75 -2.73 -4.53
C ALA A 12 2.89 -4.20 -4.86
N GLY A 13 4.07 -4.60 -5.32
CA GLY A 13 4.36 -5.98 -5.64
C GLY A 13 5.64 -6.45 -4.98
N SER A 14 5.71 -7.75 -4.67
CA SER A 14 6.88 -8.35 -4.08
C SER A 14 7.00 -9.81 -4.53
N PRO A 15 8.21 -10.29 -4.82
CA PRO A 15 8.41 -11.71 -5.08
C PRO A 15 8.45 -12.56 -3.81
N VAL A 16 8.39 -11.92 -2.63
CA VAL A 16 8.61 -12.59 -1.34
C VAL A 16 7.32 -12.90 -0.62
N SER A 17 6.48 -11.89 -0.38
CA SER A 17 5.25 -12.07 0.40
C SER A 17 4.33 -10.86 0.27
N PHE A 18 3.08 -11.02 0.73
CA PHE A 18 2.15 -9.88 0.82
C PHE A 18 2.64 -8.86 1.84
N ASP A 19 3.16 -9.32 2.97
CA ASP A 19 3.68 -8.40 3.99
C ASP A 19 4.82 -7.56 3.43
N ASP A 20 5.71 -8.18 2.66
CA ASP A 20 6.82 -7.46 2.04
C ASP A 20 6.30 -6.41 1.06
N ALA A 21 5.27 -6.75 0.29
CA ALA A 21 4.65 -5.80 -0.64
C ALA A 21 4.03 -4.60 0.11
N ILE A 22 3.33 -4.87 1.22
CA ILE A 22 2.73 -3.81 2.02
C ILE A 22 3.82 -2.88 2.59
N ASN A 23 4.88 -3.45 3.13
CA ASN A 23 5.99 -2.68 3.67
C ASN A 23 6.65 -1.81 2.59
N ALA A 24 6.86 -2.37 1.40
CA ALA A 24 7.45 -1.62 0.30
C ALA A 24 6.57 -0.44 -0.11
N GLY A 25 5.27 -0.66 -0.20
CA GLY A 25 4.32 0.41 -0.52
C GLY A 25 4.29 1.49 0.54
N PHE A 26 4.30 1.10 1.80
CA PHE A 26 4.31 2.03 2.91
C PHE A 26 5.58 2.88 2.91
N GLU A 27 6.74 2.25 2.77
CA GLU A 27 8.01 2.98 2.73
C GLU A 27 8.06 3.98 1.59
N ARG A 28 7.56 3.60 0.42
CA ARG A 28 7.51 4.51 -0.71
C ARG A 28 6.58 5.70 -0.44
N ALA A 29 5.42 5.42 0.17
CA ALA A 29 4.47 6.47 0.51
C ALA A 29 5.05 7.47 1.52
N CYS A 30 5.85 6.98 2.46
CA CYS A 30 6.48 7.84 3.47
C CYS A 30 7.42 8.86 2.87
N LYS A 31 7.92 8.64 1.66
CA LYS A 31 8.84 9.59 1.01
C LYS A 31 8.14 10.84 0.53
N THR A 32 6.85 10.76 0.22
CA THR A 32 6.12 11.87 -0.39
C THR A 32 4.93 12.34 0.43
N LEU A 33 4.43 11.52 1.36
CA LEU A 33 3.25 11.86 2.15
C LEU A 33 3.63 12.13 3.59
N ARG A 34 2.88 13.04 4.22
CA ARG A 34 3.03 13.36 5.64
C ARG A 34 1.74 13.04 6.36
N GLY A 35 1.86 12.71 7.65
CA GLY A 35 0.68 12.49 8.48
C GLY A 35 -0.07 11.20 8.19
N ILE A 36 0.64 10.16 7.74
CA ILE A 36 0.02 8.86 7.48
C ILE A 36 -0.51 8.28 8.79
N THR A 37 -1.79 7.93 8.81
CA THR A 37 -2.44 7.38 9.99
C THR A 37 -2.98 5.97 9.80
N GLY A 38 -3.05 5.49 8.57
CA GLY A 38 -3.57 4.16 8.35
C GLY A 38 -3.31 3.63 6.95
N ILE A 39 -3.43 2.33 6.84
CA ILE A 39 -3.37 1.61 5.57
C ILE A 39 -4.57 0.68 5.53
N ARG A 40 -5.29 0.71 4.42
CA ARG A 40 -6.39 -0.22 4.20
C ARG A 40 -6.05 -1.10 3.01
N VAL A 41 -5.97 -2.40 3.23
CA VAL A 41 -5.73 -3.36 2.15
C VAL A 41 -7.05 -3.61 1.44
N LEU A 42 -7.09 -3.34 0.15
CA LEU A 42 -8.29 -3.50 -0.66
C LEU A 42 -8.32 -4.87 -1.35
N GLU A 43 -7.16 -5.33 -1.81
CA GLU A 43 -7.09 -6.56 -2.59
C GLU A 43 -5.70 -7.15 -2.47
N GLN A 44 -5.65 -8.47 -2.36
CA GLN A 44 -4.40 -9.22 -2.44
C GLN A 44 -4.53 -10.17 -3.62
N ARG A 45 -3.50 -10.20 -4.46
CA ARG A 45 -3.52 -10.99 -5.68
C ARG A 45 -2.15 -11.59 -5.92
N ILE A 46 -2.11 -12.78 -6.50
CA ILE A 46 -0.86 -13.41 -6.88
C ILE A 46 -0.81 -13.50 -8.39
N LYS A 47 0.28 -13.00 -8.97
CA LYS A 47 0.55 -13.15 -10.39
C LYS A 47 1.20 -14.51 -10.59
N VAL A 48 0.64 -15.28 -11.49
CA VAL A 48 1.15 -16.61 -11.84
C VAL A 48 1.77 -16.52 -13.23
N ALA A 49 2.96 -17.09 -13.39
CA ALA A 49 3.64 -17.19 -14.67
C ALA A 49 4.34 -18.54 -14.74
N ASP A 50 4.18 -19.25 -15.85
CA ASP A 50 4.79 -20.57 -16.07
C ASP A 50 4.47 -21.55 -14.93
N ASN A 51 3.21 -21.56 -14.49
CA ASN A 51 2.74 -22.40 -13.38
C ASN A 51 3.43 -22.16 -12.06
N LYS A 52 4.00 -20.98 -11.88
CA LYS A 52 4.66 -20.60 -10.62
C LYS A 52 4.11 -19.29 -10.12
N MET A 53 4.09 -19.14 -8.79
CA MET A 53 3.72 -17.87 -8.18
C MET A 53 4.88 -16.90 -8.38
N ALA A 54 4.66 -15.90 -9.23
CA ALA A 54 5.72 -14.99 -9.63
C ALA A 54 5.78 -13.73 -8.77
N GLU A 55 4.63 -13.24 -8.33
CA GLU A 55 4.60 -11.97 -7.61
C GLU A 55 3.36 -11.87 -6.73
N TYR A 56 3.56 -11.36 -5.51
CA TYR A 56 2.50 -11.03 -4.58
C TYR A 56 2.16 -9.55 -4.75
N ARG A 57 0.92 -9.25 -5.12
CA ARG A 57 0.48 -7.87 -5.36
C ARG A 57 -0.57 -7.46 -4.35
N VAL A 58 -0.45 -6.24 -3.85
CA VAL A 58 -1.40 -5.68 -2.90
C VAL A 58 -1.87 -4.33 -3.42
N ARG A 59 -3.21 -4.18 -3.51
CA ARG A 59 -3.81 -2.87 -3.78
C ARG A 59 -4.29 -2.33 -2.45
N MET A 60 -3.84 -1.14 -2.11
CA MET A 60 -4.11 -0.59 -0.79
C MET A 60 -4.31 0.91 -0.83
N GLU A 61 -5.00 1.41 0.19
CA GLU A 61 -5.18 2.84 0.40
C GLU A 61 -4.28 3.30 1.52
N ILE A 62 -3.57 4.40 1.27
CA ILE A 62 -2.80 5.08 2.31
C ILE A 62 -3.64 6.24 2.79
N ILE A 63 -3.95 6.26 4.07
CA ILE A 63 -4.79 7.27 4.69
C ILE A 63 -3.89 8.25 5.43
N PHE A 64 -4.03 9.55 5.14
CA PHE A 64 -3.20 10.55 5.78
C PHE A 64 -4.00 11.80 6.08
N VAL A 65 -3.65 12.47 7.17
CA VAL A 65 -4.35 13.66 7.65
C VAL A 65 -3.73 14.89 7.03
N LEU A 66 -4.60 15.77 6.52
CA LEU A 66 -4.15 17.05 5.99
C LEU A 66 -3.90 18.00 7.14
N GLU A 67 -2.78 18.71 7.06
CA GLU A 67 -2.45 19.73 8.03
C GLU A 67 -2.66 21.11 7.43
N ASN A 68 -3.14 22.01 8.25
CA ASN A 68 -3.38 23.40 7.85
C ASN A 68 -2.10 24.24 7.95
#